data_1da4d5c8bec00cc9a078a67acad3a201
#
_entry.id   1da4d5c8bec00cc9a078a67acad3a201
#
_cell.length_a   1.000
_cell.length_b   1.000
_cell.length_c   1.000
_cell.angle_alpha   90.00
_cell.angle_beta   90.00
_cell.angle_gamma   90.00
#
_symmetry.space_group_name_H-M   'P 1'
#
loop_
_entity.id
_entity.type
_entity.pdbx_description
1 polymer ?
#
loop_
_entity_poly.entity_id
_entity_poly.type
_entity_poly.pdbx_seq_one_letter_code
_entity_poly.pdbx_strand_id
1 'polypeptide(L)'
;MEPQVDVVIVGAGAAGLNAAWYLQQAGKKVVVLEAATVEGGRLATDQEGGFLFDRGFQVLQTAYPELNRKDGPVPLETLNLRRFFPGALVFQQGRKYLFADPLRQPSALGLTLLNPLANFRDKWNTLMLRNSVLKGSLEDCFSFEQLNTLKHLQRLGFSQRYIDSFFRPFLKGIFLDDPEQVSASMFRFVFRAFSAGDAAIPAAGMSALPKAMRQALKPGTVITGVQVVHVDRHEVRSADGNQWTAKQVLVSAAHERLTGQNIPELNKPWRSVLNFYFEAKTNPIKRPILCLNANPNALIGNFCFISDVASTYAPQGRHLLSCTHVGEASWTETLQHQVHAEMAGLLSLPYDALIPLKHYAITQALPAQQRVSPEPRLLQTENGIWLAGDALANSALNAALASGRLAAEDMLRV
;
A
#
# COMPACT_ATOMS: atom_id res chain seq x y z
N MET A 1 38.50 -4.91 13.44
CA MET A 1 37.94 -6.29 13.29
C MET A 1 37.64 -6.53 11.83
N GLU A 2 37.88 -7.71 11.30
CA GLU A 2 37.42 -8.04 9.95
C GLU A 2 35.91 -8.10 9.92
N PRO A 3 35.27 -7.62 8.82
CA PRO A 3 33.81 -7.62 8.70
C PRO A 3 33.27 -9.06 8.73
N GLN A 4 32.26 -9.31 9.56
CA GLN A 4 31.62 -10.63 9.70
C GLN A 4 30.84 -11.03 8.44
N VAL A 5 30.26 -10.01 7.76
CA VAL A 5 29.45 -10.16 6.54
C VAL A 5 29.77 -9.04 5.54
N ASP A 6 29.37 -9.21 4.27
CA ASP A 6 29.53 -8.15 3.30
C ASP A 6 28.53 -7.01 3.55
N VAL A 7 27.27 -7.34 3.82
CA VAL A 7 26.21 -6.35 4.04
C VAL A 7 25.32 -6.70 5.24
N VAL A 8 25.08 -5.69 6.08
CA VAL A 8 23.99 -5.72 7.06
C VAL A 8 22.86 -4.83 6.56
N ILE A 9 21.63 -5.36 6.55
CA ILE A 9 20.40 -4.64 6.19
C ILE A 9 19.54 -4.48 7.44
N VAL A 10 19.09 -3.27 7.73
CA VAL A 10 18.18 -2.98 8.86
C VAL A 10 16.76 -2.80 8.33
N GLY A 11 15.88 -3.71 8.73
CA GLY A 11 14.48 -3.80 8.35
C GLY A 11 14.20 -4.89 7.31
N ALA A 12 13.31 -5.84 7.66
CA ALA A 12 12.83 -6.91 6.78
C ALA A 12 11.47 -6.56 6.12
N GLY A 13 11.26 -5.31 5.75
CA GLY A 13 10.18 -4.88 4.88
C GLY A 13 10.47 -5.20 3.40
N ALA A 14 9.54 -4.85 2.51
CA ALA A 14 9.67 -5.11 1.07
C ALA A 14 10.99 -4.60 0.47
N ALA A 15 11.44 -3.39 0.86
CA ALA A 15 12.68 -2.81 0.37
C ALA A 15 13.92 -3.59 0.82
N GLY A 16 14.02 -3.89 2.14
CA GLY A 16 15.17 -4.60 2.69
C GLY A 16 15.27 -6.04 2.19
N LEU A 17 14.14 -6.76 2.11
CA LEU A 17 14.11 -8.12 1.57
C LEU A 17 14.48 -8.15 0.08
N ASN A 18 14.01 -7.16 -0.70
CA ASN A 18 14.36 -7.06 -2.12
C ASN A 18 15.86 -6.76 -2.31
N ALA A 19 16.42 -5.84 -1.52
CA ALA A 19 17.86 -5.58 -1.53
C ALA A 19 18.67 -6.83 -1.19
N ALA A 20 18.27 -7.56 -0.14
CA ALA A 20 18.92 -8.80 0.27
C ALA A 20 18.96 -9.83 -0.87
N TRP A 21 17.88 -9.96 -1.63
CA TRP A 21 17.81 -10.85 -2.79
C TRP A 21 18.86 -10.51 -3.83
N TYR A 22 18.87 -9.26 -4.32
CA TYR A 22 19.82 -8.86 -5.38
C TYR A 22 21.29 -8.97 -4.93
N LEU A 23 21.58 -8.62 -3.68
CA LEU A 23 22.93 -8.77 -3.11
C LEU A 23 23.35 -10.24 -3.01
N GLN A 24 22.43 -11.13 -2.61
CA GLN A 24 22.73 -12.58 -2.55
C GLN A 24 22.90 -13.20 -3.93
N GLN A 25 22.12 -12.77 -4.95
CA GLN A 25 22.31 -13.21 -6.34
C GLN A 25 23.72 -12.84 -6.86
N ALA A 26 24.27 -11.71 -6.39
CA ALA A 26 25.63 -11.30 -6.70
C ALA A 26 26.71 -11.95 -5.78
N GLY A 27 26.34 -12.96 -5.00
CA GLY A 27 27.28 -13.73 -4.16
C GLY A 27 27.67 -13.08 -2.83
N LYS A 28 27.06 -11.96 -2.43
CA LYS A 28 27.38 -11.28 -1.16
C LYS A 28 26.83 -12.07 0.04
N LYS A 29 27.56 -12.02 1.17
CA LYS A 29 27.08 -12.50 2.47
C LYS A 29 26.22 -11.39 3.10
N VAL A 30 24.92 -11.63 3.27
CA VAL A 30 23.95 -10.65 3.74
C VAL A 30 23.29 -11.13 5.03
N VAL A 31 23.12 -10.22 5.99
CA VAL A 31 22.28 -10.39 7.17
C VAL A 31 21.24 -9.29 7.19
N VAL A 32 19.98 -9.65 7.42
CA VAL A 32 18.84 -8.72 7.58
C VAL A 32 18.37 -8.77 9.02
N LEU A 33 18.35 -7.62 9.70
CA LEU A 33 17.92 -7.47 11.09
C LEU A 33 16.53 -6.83 11.14
N GLU A 34 15.57 -7.50 11.78
CA GLU A 34 14.18 -7.03 11.89
C GLU A 34 13.78 -6.92 13.37
N ALA A 35 13.21 -5.77 13.74
CA ALA A 35 12.77 -5.52 15.11
C ALA A 35 11.54 -6.35 15.52
N ALA A 36 10.62 -6.57 14.60
CA ALA A 36 9.44 -7.40 14.86
C ALA A 36 9.79 -8.88 14.91
N THR A 37 8.89 -9.69 15.48
CA THR A 37 9.03 -11.15 15.52
C THR A 37 8.79 -11.82 14.17
N VAL A 38 8.26 -11.06 13.19
CA VAL A 38 7.99 -11.50 11.82
C VAL A 38 8.44 -10.43 10.83
N GLU A 39 8.78 -10.88 9.62
CA GLU A 39 9.10 -10.00 8.50
C GLU A 39 7.85 -9.32 7.92
N GLY A 40 8.07 -8.31 7.06
CA GLY A 40 7.04 -7.69 6.21
C GLY A 40 6.76 -6.23 6.52
N GLY A 41 7.06 -5.75 7.73
CA GLY A 41 6.80 -4.36 8.10
C GLY A 41 5.32 -3.99 7.91
N ARG A 42 5.01 -3.06 7.00
CA ARG A 42 3.62 -2.65 6.71
C ARG A 42 2.78 -3.72 5.98
N LEU A 43 3.40 -4.74 5.37
CA LEU A 43 2.70 -5.86 4.71
C LEU A 43 2.34 -7.01 5.68
N ALA A 44 2.39 -6.78 6.97
CA ALA A 44 2.08 -7.81 7.95
C ALA A 44 0.59 -8.14 7.99
N THR A 45 0.30 -9.43 8.23
CA THR A 45 -1.06 -9.97 8.43
C THR A 45 -1.06 -10.75 9.74
N ASP A 46 -2.00 -10.46 10.61
CA ASP A 46 -2.23 -11.21 11.84
C ASP A 46 -3.31 -12.27 11.60
N GLN A 47 -3.21 -13.40 12.30
CA GLN A 47 -4.21 -14.47 12.25
C GLN A 47 -4.78 -14.70 13.64
N GLU A 48 -6.12 -14.62 13.77
CA GLU A 48 -6.81 -14.79 15.04
C GLU A 48 -8.22 -15.33 14.81
N GLY A 49 -8.64 -16.32 15.59
CA GLY A 49 -9.98 -16.89 15.49
C GLY A 49 -10.37 -17.45 14.11
N GLY A 50 -9.38 -17.80 13.29
CA GLY A 50 -9.55 -18.27 11.91
C GLY A 50 -9.72 -17.14 10.88
N PHE A 51 -9.66 -15.88 11.32
CA PHE A 51 -9.63 -14.72 10.43
C PHE A 51 -8.20 -14.30 10.11
N LEU A 52 -8.00 -13.68 8.94
CA LEU A 52 -6.79 -12.96 8.55
C LEU A 52 -7.05 -11.45 8.61
N PHE A 53 -6.19 -10.74 9.31
CA PHE A 53 -6.26 -9.29 9.48
C PHE A 53 -4.99 -8.65 8.93
N ASP A 54 -5.06 -8.06 7.75
CA ASP A 54 -3.96 -7.22 7.26
C ASP A 54 -3.87 -5.95 8.11
N ARG A 55 -2.66 -5.50 8.39
CA ARG A 55 -2.45 -4.27 9.15
C ARG A 55 -2.75 -3.05 8.28
N GLY A 56 -4.05 -2.71 8.22
CA GLY A 56 -4.64 -1.73 7.32
C GLY A 56 -5.21 -2.35 6.03
N PHE A 57 -6.12 -1.62 5.38
CA PHE A 57 -6.65 -2.04 4.08
C PHE A 57 -5.59 -1.86 3.00
N GLN A 58 -5.11 -2.95 2.45
CA GLN A 58 -4.05 -2.97 1.46
C GLN A 58 -4.49 -3.71 0.20
N VAL A 59 -3.95 -3.28 -0.93
CA VAL A 59 -4.21 -3.88 -2.24
C VAL A 59 -2.91 -3.96 -3.02
N LEU A 60 -2.62 -5.12 -3.59
CA LEU A 60 -1.51 -5.34 -4.48
C LEU A 60 -1.96 -5.03 -5.92
N GLN A 61 -1.20 -4.19 -6.61
CA GLN A 61 -1.41 -3.89 -8.02
C GLN A 61 -0.58 -4.84 -8.88
N THR A 62 -1.25 -5.71 -9.64
CA THR A 62 -0.55 -6.74 -10.44
C THR A 62 0.30 -6.16 -11.58
N ALA A 63 0.04 -4.91 -11.98
CA ALA A 63 0.81 -4.21 -13.01
C ALA A 63 2.06 -3.47 -12.50
N TYR A 64 2.41 -3.59 -11.22
CA TYR A 64 3.63 -2.98 -10.72
C TYR A 64 4.87 -3.59 -11.40
N PRO A 65 5.72 -2.76 -12.07
CA PRO A 65 6.89 -3.27 -12.79
C PRO A 65 7.81 -4.14 -11.95
N GLU A 66 8.10 -3.72 -10.71
CA GLU A 66 9.01 -4.46 -9.83
C GLU A 66 8.47 -5.84 -9.42
N LEU A 67 7.15 -6.01 -9.34
CA LEU A 67 6.53 -7.32 -9.07
C LEU A 67 6.56 -8.25 -10.30
N ASN A 68 6.76 -7.70 -11.50
CA ASN A 68 6.78 -8.45 -12.77
C ASN A 68 8.20 -8.66 -13.30
N ARG A 69 9.22 -8.35 -12.51
CA ARG A 69 10.61 -8.60 -12.90
C ARG A 69 10.91 -10.09 -12.91
N LYS A 70 11.52 -10.56 -13.99
CA LYS A 70 11.92 -11.97 -14.13
C LYS A 70 13.07 -12.37 -13.20
N ASP A 71 13.89 -11.40 -12.80
CA ASP A 71 15.01 -11.55 -11.88
C ASP A 71 14.63 -11.22 -10.42
N GLY A 72 13.36 -10.95 -10.16
CA GLY A 72 12.84 -10.68 -8.81
C GLY A 72 12.71 -11.92 -7.92
N PRO A 73 12.57 -11.72 -6.59
CA PRO A 73 12.56 -12.83 -5.63
C PRO A 73 11.32 -13.72 -5.69
N VAL A 74 10.20 -13.21 -6.18
CA VAL A 74 8.89 -13.89 -6.08
C VAL A 74 8.09 -13.73 -7.37
N PRO A 75 7.85 -14.82 -8.11
CA PRO A 75 6.88 -14.80 -9.18
C PRO A 75 5.46 -14.58 -8.66
N LEU A 76 4.73 -13.61 -9.26
CA LEU A 76 3.37 -13.25 -8.81
C LEU A 76 2.40 -14.43 -8.76
N GLU A 77 2.56 -15.41 -9.64
CA GLU A 77 1.72 -16.61 -9.76
C GLU A 77 1.74 -17.44 -8.48
N THR A 78 2.84 -17.37 -7.72
CA THR A 78 3.01 -18.16 -6.48
C THR A 78 2.20 -17.61 -5.31
N LEU A 79 1.74 -16.35 -5.38
CA LEU A 79 1.03 -15.68 -4.30
C LEU A 79 -0.47 -16.04 -4.20
N ASN A 80 -0.99 -16.87 -5.09
CA ASN A 80 -2.41 -17.24 -5.12
C ASN A 80 -3.34 -16.01 -5.01
N LEU A 81 -3.16 -15.05 -5.93
CA LEU A 81 -3.85 -13.76 -5.90
C LEU A 81 -5.35 -13.90 -6.14
N ARG A 82 -6.13 -13.21 -5.33
CA ARG A 82 -7.58 -13.04 -5.46
C ARG A 82 -7.87 -11.61 -5.91
N ARG A 83 -8.58 -11.47 -7.04
CA ARG A 83 -8.80 -10.19 -7.69
C ARG A 83 -10.07 -9.51 -7.23
N PHE A 84 -10.01 -8.21 -7.08
CA PHE A 84 -11.20 -7.39 -6.93
C PHE A 84 -11.96 -7.31 -8.25
N PHE A 85 -13.26 -7.11 -8.15
CA PHE A 85 -14.07 -6.67 -9.28
C PHE A 85 -13.50 -5.34 -9.84
N PRO A 86 -13.31 -5.21 -11.17
CA PRO A 86 -12.72 -4.01 -11.76
C PRO A 86 -13.70 -2.84 -11.75
N GLY A 87 -13.83 -2.19 -10.61
CA GLY A 87 -14.76 -1.10 -10.37
C GLY A 87 -14.92 -0.79 -8.89
N ALA A 88 -15.89 0.07 -8.57
CA ALA A 88 -16.27 0.42 -7.21
C ALA A 88 -17.78 0.58 -7.07
N LEU A 89 -18.29 0.31 -5.88
CA LEU A 89 -19.67 0.56 -5.50
C LEU A 89 -19.73 1.81 -4.62
N VAL A 90 -20.29 2.89 -5.16
CA VAL A 90 -20.39 4.19 -4.46
C VAL A 90 -21.69 4.27 -3.68
N PHE A 91 -21.61 4.58 -2.41
CA PHE A 91 -22.72 4.85 -1.52
C PHE A 91 -22.89 6.37 -1.38
N GLN A 92 -24.02 6.90 -1.77
CA GLN A 92 -24.32 8.33 -1.68
C GLN A 92 -25.81 8.55 -1.46
N GLN A 93 -26.17 9.30 -0.41
CA GLN A 93 -27.56 9.67 -0.10
C GLN A 93 -28.55 8.48 -0.09
N GLY A 94 -28.15 7.40 0.58
CA GLY A 94 -28.97 6.18 0.71
C GLY A 94 -29.06 5.33 -0.56
N ARG A 95 -28.36 5.68 -1.63
CA ARG A 95 -28.34 4.94 -2.90
C ARG A 95 -26.98 4.32 -3.17
N LYS A 96 -26.98 3.27 -3.99
CA LYS A 96 -25.77 2.54 -4.42
C LYS A 96 -25.59 2.72 -5.93
N TYR A 97 -24.39 3.12 -6.35
CA TYR A 97 -24.06 3.36 -7.74
C TYR A 97 -22.84 2.54 -8.13
N LEU A 98 -22.99 1.64 -9.10
CA LEU A 98 -21.89 0.83 -9.60
C LEU A 98 -21.09 1.63 -10.65
N PHE A 99 -19.79 1.77 -10.43
CA PHE A 99 -18.80 2.14 -11.41
C PHE A 99 -17.98 0.91 -11.77
N ALA A 100 -17.97 0.52 -13.03
CA ALA A 100 -17.17 -0.59 -13.51
C ALA A 100 -16.33 -0.15 -14.72
N ASP A 101 -15.20 -0.77 -14.93
CA ASP A 101 -14.43 -0.62 -16.16
C ASP A 101 -15.16 -1.40 -17.28
N PRO A 102 -15.81 -0.73 -18.25
CA PRO A 102 -16.60 -1.42 -19.26
C PRO A 102 -15.75 -2.26 -20.23
N LEU A 103 -14.45 -1.98 -20.34
CA LEU A 103 -13.53 -2.75 -21.17
C LEU A 103 -13.16 -4.10 -20.52
N ARG A 104 -13.22 -4.16 -19.19
CA ARG A 104 -12.93 -5.37 -18.40
C ARG A 104 -14.20 -6.11 -17.97
N GLN A 105 -15.33 -5.38 -17.88
CA GLN A 105 -16.65 -5.91 -17.53
C GLN A 105 -17.71 -5.42 -18.53
N PRO A 106 -17.77 -5.97 -19.75
CA PRO A 106 -18.74 -5.55 -20.77
C PRO A 106 -20.20 -5.68 -20.30
N SER A 107 -20.51 -6.64 -19.44
CA SER A 107 -21.84 -6.83 -18.85
C SER A 107 -22.30 -5.67 -17.96
N ALA A 108 -21.37 -4.87 -17.42
CA ALA A 108 -21.68 -3.69 -16.60
C ALA A 108 -21.73 -2.39 -17.42
N LEU A 109 -21.55 -2.44 -18.76
CA LEU A 109 -21.53 -1.25 -19.63
C LEU A 109 -22.79 -0.41 -19.47
N GLY A 110 -23.98 -1.04 -19.52
CA GLY A 110 -25.26 -0.33 -19.38
C GLY A 110 -25.37 0.41 -18.05
N LEU A 111 -25.03 -0.25 -16.95
CA LEU A 111 -25.06 0.35 -15.61
C LEU A 111 -24.06 1.50 -15.47
N THR A 112 -22.89 1.38 -16.06
CA THR A 112 -21.87 2.44 -16.05
C THR A 112 -22.29 3.62 -16.92
N LEU A 113 -22.90 3.38 -18.10
CA LEU A 113 -23.38 4.43 -18.98
C LEU A 113 -24.58 5.20 -18.40
N LEU A 114 -25.48 4.51 -17.69
CA LEU A 114 -26.66 5.11 -17.06
C LEU A 114 -26.36 5.69 -15.66
N ASN A 115 -25.14 5.55 -15.14
CA ASN A 115 -24.79 6.07 -13.84
C ASN A 115 -24.89 7.60 -13.80
N PRO A 116 -25.77 8.19 -12.94
CA PRO A 116 -26.05 9.62 -12.93
C PRO A 116 -24.95 10.45 -12.24
N LEU A 117 -24.00 9.81 -11.54
CA LEU A 117 -22.90 10.50 -10.85
C LEU A 117 -21.82 10.99 -11.82
N ALA A 118 -21.76 10.41 -13.04
CA ALA A 118 -20.85 10.82 -14.11
C ALA A 118 -21.64 11.17 -15.36
N ASN A 119 -21.44 12.36 -15.91
CA ASN A 119 -22.02 12.75 -17.19
C ASN A 119 -21.23 12.11 -18.36
N PHE A 120 -21.70 12.33 -19.60
CA PHE A 120 -21.06 11.76 -20.79
C PHE A 120 -19.61 12.24 -20.95
N ARG A 121 -19.34 13.52 -20.67
CA ARG A 121 -17.99 14.11 -20.74
C ARG A 121 -17.05 13.48 -19.72
N ASP A 122 -17.53 13.19 -18.51
CA ASP A 122 -16.74 12.51 -17.48
C ASP A 122 -16.32 11.11 -17.93
N LYS A 123 -17.24 10.36 -18.54
CA LYS A 123 -16.98 9.00 -19.06
C LYS A 123 -15.96 9.04 -20.20
N TRP A 124 -16.11 9.98 -21.10
CA TRP A 124 -15.17 10.22 -22.20
C TRP A 124 -13.78 10.61 -21.67
N ASN A 125 -13.71 11.57 -20.74
CA ASN A 125 -12.45 12.00 -20.14
C ASN A 125 -11.77 10.86 -19.38
N THR A 126 -12.52 9.97 -18.73
CA THR A 126 -11.96 8.76 -18.08
C THR A 126 -11.30 7.85 -19.10
N LEU A 127 -11.93 7.62 -20.26
CA LEU A 127 -11.35 6.83 -21.35
C LEU A 127 -10.08 7.49 -21.92
N MET A 128 -10.13 8.81 -22.15
CA MET A 128 -8.98 9.57 -22.65
C MET A 128 -7.80 9.55 -21.65
N LEU A 129 -8.09 9.74 -20.36
CA LEU A 129 -7.08 9.63 -19.30
C LEU A 129 -6.44 8.23 -19.27
N ARG A 130 -7.27 7.18 -19.32
CA ARG A 130 -6.81 5.79 -19.38
C ARG A 130 -5.86 5.59 -20.56
N ASN A 131 -6.26 6.00 -21.75
CA ASN A 131 -5.41 5.88 -22.94
C ASN A 131 -4.12 6.69 -22.81
N SER A 132 -4.18 7.89 -22.25
CA SER A 132 -3.01 8.74 -22.01
C SER A 132 -1.98 8.08 -21.08
N VAL A 133 -2.42 7.51 -19.96
CA VAL A 133 -1.50 6.88 -18.99
C VAL A 133 -0.96 5.54 -19.48
N LEU A 134 -1.67 4.84 -20.36
CA LEU A 134 -1.21 3.55 -20.91
C LEU A 134 -0.24 3.71 -22.09
N LYS A 135 -0.37 4.77 -22.91
CA LYS A 135 0.50 5.02 -24.07
C LYS A 135 1.88 5.53 -23.68
N GLY A 136 1.99 6.33 -22.61
CA GLY A 136 3.24 6.90 -22.15
C GLY A 136 4.11 5.88 -21.40
N SER A 137 5.36 6.27 -21.12
CA SER A 137 6.24 5.54 -20.22
C SER A 137 5.80 5.70 -18.75
N LEU A 138 6.46 5.00 -17.84
CA LEU A 138 6.24 5.19 -16.40
C LEU A 138 6.70 6.59 -15.98
N GLU A 139 7.82 7.04 -16.50
CA GLU A 139 8.44 8.36 -16.24
C GLU A 139 7.49 9.49 -16.66
N ASP A 140 6.74 9.33 -17.76
CA ASP A 140 5.77 10.32 -18.22
C ASP A 140 4.68 10.59 -17.17
N CYS A 141 4.37 9.63 -16.31
CA CYS A 141 3.43 9.85 -15.22
C CYS A 141 3.96 10.90 -14.23
N PHE A 142 5.27 11.03 -14.08
CA PHE A 142 5.92 11.92 -13.13
C PHE A 142 6.24 13.32 -13.66
N SER A 143 5.85 13.64 -14.89
CA SER A 143 6.01 14.97 -15.48
C SER A 143 5.03 16.03 -14.95
N PHE A 144 4.17 15.68 -13.99
CA PHE A 144 3.08 16.53 -13.46
C PHE A 144 3.31 16.95 -12.00
N GLU A 145 4.54 16.90 -11.50
CA GLU A 145 4.89 17.09 -10.08
C GLU A 145 4.39 18.43 -9.51
N GLN A 146 4.36 19.49 -10.30
CA GLN A 146 3.95 20.83 -9.86
C GLN A 146 2.43 21.01 -9.72
N LEU A 147 1.65 20.03 -10.11
CA LEU A 147 0.20 20.07 -10.07
C LEU A 147 -0.33 19.13 -8.99
N ASN A 148 -1.31 19.59 -8.19
CA ASN A 148 -2.03 18.64 -7.35
C ASN A 148 -3.09 17.88 -8.15
N THR A 149 -3.49 16.73 -7.62
CA THR A 149 -4.44 15.82 -8.27
C THR A 149 -5.79 16.48 -8.57
N LEU A 150 -6.34 17.26 -7.63
CA LEU A 150 -7.63 17.92 -7.85
C LEU A 150 -7.58 18.91 -9.00
N LYS A 151 -6.57 19.78 -9.04
CA LYS A 151 -6.38 20.72 -10.15
C LYS A 151 -6.16 20.00 -11.48
N HIS A 152 -5.46 18.87 -11.46
CA HIS A 152 -5.26 18.05 -12.65
C HIS A 152 -6.59 17.49 -13.17
N LEU A 153 -7.43 16.90 -12.31
CA LEU A 153 -8.76 16.42 -12.69
C LEU A 153 -9.65 17.52 -13.25
N GLN A 154 -9.65 18.72 -12.64
CA GLN A 154 -10.38 19.88 -13.13
C GLN A 154 -9.88 20.33 -14.52
N ARG A 155 -8.57 20.38 -14.75
CA ARG A 155 -7.97 20.69 -16.07
C ARG A 155 -8.31 19.67 -17.14
N LEU A 156 -8.46 18.40 -16.78
CA LEU A 156 -8.95 17.35 -17.69
C LEU A 156 -10.44 17.49 -18.00
N GLY A 157 -11.14 18.44 -17.34
CA GLY A 157 -12.54 18.76 -17.59
C GLY A 157 -13.54 17.81 -16.94
N PHE A 158 -13.14 17.13 -15.87
CA PHE A 158 -14.06 16.35 -15.04
C PHE A 158 -15.03 17.26 -14.29
N SER A 159 -16.30 16.86 -14.19
CA SER A 159 -17.31 17.58 -13.42
C SER A 159 -17.03 17.51 -11.93
N GLN A 160 -17.34 18.57 -11.20
CA GLN A 160 -17.18 18.60 -9.74
C GLN A 160 -17.97 17.47 -9.07
N ARG A 161 -19.17 17.17 -9.56
CA ARG A 161 -20.01 16.07 -9.10
C ARG A 161 -19.27 14.71 -9.17
N TYR A 162 -18.63 14.41 -10.30
CA TYR A 162 -17.90 13.14 -10.47
C TYR A 162 -16.63 13.11 -9.63
N ILE A 163 -15.93 14.23 -9.50
CA ILE A 163 -14.77 14.37 -8.61
C ILE A 163 -15.18 14.05 -7.19
N ASP A 164 -16.23 14.66 -6.65
CA ASP A 164 -16.64 14.51 -5.26
C ASP A 164 -17.28 13.15 -4.96
N SER A 165 -18.04 12.60 -5.94
CA SER A 165 -18.73 11.33 -5.73
C SER A 165 -17.85 10.10 -5.95
N PHE A 166 -16.81 10.19 -6.77
CA PHE A 166 -15.97 9.03 -7.12
C PHE A 166 -14.49 9.28 -6.82
N PHE A 167 -13.86 10.28 -7.46
CA PHE A 167 -12.42 10.43 -7.35
C PHE A 167 -11.97 10.75 -5.93
N ARG A 168 -12.64 11.68 -5.24
CA ARG A 168 -12.24 12.10 -3.90
C ARG A 168 -12.28 10.93 -2.90
N PRO A 169 -13.39 10.20 -2.70
CA PRO A 169 -13.40 9.08 -1.76
C PRO A 169 -12.47 7.93 -2.20
N PHE A 170 -12.35 7.67 -3.50
CA PHE A 170 -11.46 6.63 -4.04
C PHE A 170 -9.99 6.97 -3.76
N LEU A 171 -9.56 8.16 -4.11
CA LEU A 171 -8.16 8.59 -3.97
C LEU A 171 -7.78 8.85 -2.51
N LYS A 172 -8.72 9.36 -1.70
CA LYS A 172 -8.50 9.52 -0.27
C LYS A 172 -8.18 8.18 0.41
N GLY A 173 -8.87 7.09 0.01
CA GLY A 173 -8.58 5.76 0.51
C GLY A 173 -7.22 5.21 0.07
N ILE A 174 -6.73 5.58 -1.11
CA ILE A 174 -5.43 5.13 -1.64
C ILE A 174 -4.27 5.94 -1.06
N PHE A 175 -4.41 7.26 -1.01
CA PHE A 175 -3.34 8.18 -0.64
C PHE A 175 -3.32 8.50 0.86
N LEU A 176 -4.38 8.15 1.58
CA LEU A 176 -4.62 8.51 2.97
C LEU A 176 -4.57 10.03 3.19
N ASP A 177 -4.94 10.77 2.15
CA ASP A 177 -4.89 12.23 2.10
C ASP A 177 -5.93 12.77 1.11
N ASP A 178 -6.26 14.05 1.23
CA ASP A 178 -7.11 14.70 0.24
C ASP A 178 -6.36 14.86 -1.10
N PRO A 179 -7.00 14.64 -2.25
CA PRO A 179 -6.40 14.85 -3.58
C PRO A 179 -5.77 16.22 -3.82
N GLU A 180 -6.14 17.23 -3.04
CA GLU A 180 -5.49 18.55 -3.06
C GLU A 180 -4.04 18.52 -2.53
N GLN A 181 -3.73 17.57 -1.63
CA GLN A 181 -2.42 17.42 -0.99
C GLN A 181 -1.53 16.40 -1.71
N VAL A 182 -2.01 15.81 -2.80
CA VAL A 182 -1.32 14.74 -3.54
C VAL A 182 -0.92 15.23 -4.92
N SER A 183 0.33 14.96 -5.32
CA SER A 183 0.82 15.26 -6.67
C SER A 183 -0.01 14.58 -7.75
N ALA A 184 -0.27 15.28 -8.85
CA ALA A 184 -0.90 14.70 -10.04
C ALA A 184 -0.05 13.57 -10.64
N SER A 185 1.26 13.60 -10.45
CA SER A 185 2.16 12.52 -10.85
C SER A 185 1.80 11.21 -10.15
N MET A 186 1.60 11.26 -8.83
CA MET A 186 1.19 10.06 -8.08
C MET A 186 -0.17 9.55 -8.51
N PHE A 187 -1.12 10.43 -8.76
CA PHE A 187 -2.43 10.06 -9.32
C PHE A 187 -2.30 9.34 -10.65
N ARG A 188 -1.53 9.88 -11.60
CA ARG A 188 -1.33 9.27 -12.91
C ARG A 188 -0.65 7.92 -12.83
N PHE A 189 0.35 7.77 -11.96
CA PHE A 189 1.02 6.50 -11.70
C PHE A 189 0.04 5.44 -11.19
N VAL A 190 -0.75 5.77 -10.16
CA VAL A 190 -1.75 4.87 -9.59
C VAL A 190 -2.83 4.54 -10.61
N PHE A 191 -3.33 5.55 -11.34
CA PHE A 191 -4.36 5.35 -12.36
C PHE A 191 -3.87 4.47 -13.52
N ARG A 192 -2.56 4.58 -13.89
CA ARG A 192 -1.90 3.66 -14.81
C ARG A 192 -1.90 2.24 -14.28
N ALA A 193 -1.52 2.03 -13.03
CA ALA A 193 -1.47 0.69 -12.43
C ALA A 193 -2.86 0.01 -12.44
N PHE A 194 -3.91 0.73 -12.06
CA PHE A 194 -5.29 0.24 -12.14
C PHE A 194 -5.76 -0.01 -13.58
N SER A 195 -5.26 0.79 -14.53
CA SER A 195 -5.64 0.65 -15.95
C SER A 195 -4.93 -0.53 -16.64
N ALA A 196 -3.72 -0.86 -16.22
CA ALA A 196 -2.86 -1.87 -16.83
C ALA A 196 -3.00 -3.25 -16.18
N GLY A 197 -3.36 -3.33 -14.90
CA GLY A 197 -3.44 -4.57 -14.14
C GLY A 197 -4.65 -4.67 -13.22
N ASP A 198 -4.67 -5.69 -12.38
CA ASP A 198 -5.74 -5.95 -11.43
C ASP A 198 -5.34 -5.47 -10.03
N ALA A 199 -6.34 -5.00 -9.28
CA ALA A 199 -6.27 -4.92 -7.83
C ALA A 199 -6.49 -6.32 -7.26
N ALA A 200 -5.60 -6.78 -6.39
CA ALA A 200 -5.66 -8.12 -5.84
C ALA A 200 -5.12 -8.18 -4.41
N ILE A 201 -5.43 -9.25 -3.71
CA ILE A 201 -4.82 -9.62 -2.43
C ILE A 201 -4.37 -11.08 -2.49
N PRO A 202 -3.27 -11.46 -1.82
CA PRO A 202 -2.92 -12.87 -1.67
C PRO A 202 -3.96 -13.60 -0.80
N ALA A 203 -4.30 -14.83 -1.16
CA ALA A 203 -5.26 -15.63 -0.39
C ALA A 203 -4.79 -15.91 1.06
N ALA A 204 -3.50 -15.83 1.33
CA ALA A 204 -2.92 -16.04 2.67
C ALA A 204 -2.58 -14.74 3.42
N GLY A 205 -3.20 -13.59 3.01
CA GLY A 205 -2.90 -12.27 3.56
C GLY A 205 -1.73 -11.58 2.87
N MET A 206 -1.63 -10.26 3.07
CA MET A 206 -0.55 -9.46 2.48
C MET A 206 0.84 -9.92 2.89
N SER A 207 0.98 -10.54 4.07
CA SER A 207 2.23 -11.15 4.54
C SER A 207 2.76 -12.29 3.66
N ALA A 208 1.95 -12.82 2.74
CA ALA A 208 2.40 -13.86 1.80
C ALA A 208 3.57 -13.39 0.92
N LEU A 209 3.57 -12.11 0.51
CA LEU A 209 4.66 -11.55 -0.30
C LEU A 209 6.00 -11.51 0.48
N PRO A 210 6.12 -10.83 1.63
CA PRO A 210 7.38 -10.83 2.37
C PRO A 210 7.82 -12.22 2.85
N LYS A 211 6.89 -13.10 3.19
CA LYS A 211 7.20 -14.51 3.50
C LYS A 211 7.84 -15.23 2.32
N ALA A 212 7.28 -15.08 1.13
CA ALA A 212 7.85 -15.67 -0.08
C ALA A 212 9.23 -15.07 -0.41
N MET A 213 9.39 -13.74 -0.24
CA MET A 213 10.69 -13.08 -0.41
C MET A 213 11.74 -13.63 0.58
N ARG A 214 11.37 -13.80 1.86
CA ARG A 214 12.26 -14.43 2.85
C ARG A 214 12.63 -15.86 2.49
N GLN A 215 11.66 -16.65 2.00
CA GLN A 215 11.89 -18.04 1.59
C GLN A 215 12.83 -18.16 0.38
N ALA A 216 12.88 -17.15 -0.47
CA ALA A 216 13.80 -17.06 -1.60
C ALA A 216 15.26 -16.79 -1.17
N LEU A 217 15.48 -16.23 0.02
CA LEU A 217 16.79 -15.96 0.58
C LEU A 217 17.41 -17.23 1.20
N LYS A 218 18.75 -17.25 1.32
CA LYS A 218 19.44 -18.33 2.01
C LYS A 218 18.95 -18.46 3.47
N PRO A 219 18.79 -19.67 4.00
CA PRO A 219 18.43 -19.88 5.41
C PRO A 219 19.34 -19.09 6.36
N GLY A 220 18.76 -18.51 7.42
CA GLY A 220 19.50 -17.72 8.40
C GLY A 220 19.82 -16.28 8.01
N THR A 221 19.47 -15.85 6.78
CA THR A 221 19.70 -14.46 6.35
C THR A 221 18.90 -13.44 7.17
N VAL A 222 17.65 -13.74 7.50
CA VAL A 222 16.76 -12.82 8.23
C VAL A 222 16.71 -13.23 9.71
N ILE A 223 17.10 -12.31 10.58
CA ILE A 223 17.05 -12.45 12.04
C ILE A 223 15.97 -11.49 12.55
N THR A 224 14.91 -12.04 13.11
CA THR A 224 13.78 -11.30 13.68
C THR A 224 13.93 -11.10 15.19
N GLY A 225 13.20 -10.14 15.78
CA GLY A 225 13.28 -9.79 17.20
C GLY A 225 14.53 -8.99 17.57
N VAL A 226 15.24 -8.43 16.60
CA VAL A 226 16.46 -7.63 16.79
C VAL A 226 16.17 -6.16 16.61
N GLN A 227 15.99 -5.44 17.71
CA GLN A 227 15.78 -3.99 17.68
C GLN A 227 17.12 -3.27 17.53
N VAL A 228 17.41 -2.79 16.33
CA VAL A 228 18.58 -1.95 16.06
C VAL A 228 18.38 -0.56 16.68
N VAL A 229 19.40 -0.07 17.39
CA VAL A 229 19.39 1.25 18.05
C VAL A 229 20.49 2.18 17.55
N HIS A 230 21.51 1.64 16.90
CA HIS A 230 22.61 2.43 16.34
C HIS A 230 23.09 1.83 15.03
N VAL A 231 23.38 2.71 14.07
CA VAL A 231 23.94 2.36 12.75
C VAL A 231 25.09 3.31 12.42
N ASP A 232 26.20 2.73 12.00
CA ASP A 232 27.30 3.43 11.36
C ASP A 232 27.62 2.78 10.01
N ARG A 233 28.55 3.34 9.24
CA ARG A 233 28.95 2.86 7.92
C ARG A 233 29.31 1.38 7.87
N HIS A 234 29.90 0.85 8.95
CA HIS A 234 30.44 -0.51 9.01
C HIS A 234 29.94 -1.29 10.24
N GLU A 235 29.08 -0.70 11.07
CA GLU A 235 28.66 -1.27 12.33
C GLU A 235 27.17 -1.05 12.57
N VAL A 236 26.52 -2.08 13.14
CA VAL A 236 25.14 -2.03 13.60
C VAL A 236 25.07 -2.60 15.00
N ARG A 237 24.40 -1.91 15.94
CA ARG A 237 24.17 -2.35 17.31
C ARG A 237 22.68 -2.46 17.62
N SER A 238 22.33 -3.52 18.32
CA SER A 238 20.98 -3.75 18.84
C SER A 238 20.83 -3.34 20.30
N ALA A 239 19.58 -3.21 20.74
CA ALA A 239 19.24 -2.81 22.11
C ALA A 239 19.71 -3.80 23.18
N ASP A 240 19.83 -5.08 22.84
CA ASP A 240 20.33 -6.16 23.69
C ASP A 240 21.87 -6.27 23.73
N GLY A 241 22.59 -5.32 23.08
CA GLY A 241 24.05 -5.22 23.10
C GLY A 241 24.77 -6.04 22.03
N ASN A 242 24.05 -6.78 21.18
CA ASN A 242 24.69 -7.48 20.06
C ASN A 242 25.22 -6.49 19.01
N GLN A 243 26.31 -6.86 18.35
CA GLN A 243 27.01 -6.04 17.39
C GLN A 243 27.30 -6.84 16.10
N TRP A 244 27.06 -6.23 14.96
CA TRP A 244 27.39 -6.76 13.63
C TRP A 244 28.34 -5.79 12.92
N THR A 245 29.39 -6.33 12.33
CA THR A 245 30.33 -5.57 11.48
C THR A 245 30.16 -6.02 10.02
N ALA A 246 30.13 -5.06 9.11
CA ALA A 246 29.93 -5.28 7.69
C ALA A 246 30.81 -4.33 6.84
N LYS A 247 31.04 -4.70 5.58
CA LYS A 247 31.67 -3.79 4.62
C LYS A 247 30.75 -2.61 4.29
N GLN A 248 29.44 -2.86 4.24
CA GLN A 248 28.41 -1.87 3.91
C GLN A 248 27.17 -2.11 4.79
N VAL A 249 26.44 -1.03 5.10
CA VAL A 249 25.20 -1.08 5.85
C VAL A 249 24.09 -0.40 5.05
N LEU A 250 22.93 -1.07 4.94
CA LEU A 250 21.71 -0.57 4.33
C LEU A 250 20.62 -0.39 5.38
N VAL A 251 19.99 0.78 5.44
CA VAL A 251 18.86 1.08 6.32
C VAL A 251 17.59 1.20 5.47
N SER A 252 16.59 0.35 5.75
CA SER A 252 15.31 0.34 5.05
C SER A 252 14.11 0.68 5.95
N ALA A 253 14.37 1.10 7.19
CA ALA A 253 13.36 1.48 8.17
C ALA A 253 13.92 2.52 9.15
N ALA A 254 13.05 3.41 9.67
CA ALA A 254 13.39 4.38 10.72
C ALA A 254 14.68 5.19 10.43
N HIS A 255 14.87 5.62 9.19
CA HIS A 255 16.11 6.18 8.67
C HIS A 255 16.73 7.27 9.56
N GLU A 256 15.99 8.36 9.84
CA GLU A 256 16.50 9.49 10.64
C GLU A 256 16.91 9.07 12.05
N ARG A 257 16.08 8.25 12.71
CA ARG A 257 16.35 7.77 14.06
C ARG A 257 17.63 6.92 14.11
N LEU A 258 17.86 6.09 13.09
CA LEU A 258 18.97 5.13 13.08
C LEU A 258 20.27 5.75 12.57
N THR A 259 20.20 6.63 11.58
CA THR A 259 21.39 7.28 11.01
C THR A 259 21.84 8.50 11.83
N GLY A 260 20.94 9.05 12.65
CA GLY A 260 21.19 10.31 13.36
C GLY A 260 21.32 11.53 12.43
N GLN A 261 20.97 11.38 11.15
CA GLN A 261 21.11 12.42 10.12
C GLN A 261 19.75 12.97 9.72
N ASN A 262 19.68 14.30 9.60
CA ASN A 262 18.55 14.94 8.93
C ASN A 262 18.69 14.74 7.42
N ILE A 263 17.81 13.94 6.84
CA ILE A 263 17.77 13.63 5.41
C ILE A 263 16.55 14.36 4.82
N PRO A 264 16.74 15.50 4.13
CA PRO A 264 15.62 16.34 3.67
C PRO A 264 14.62 15.59 2.77
N GLU A 265 15.07 14.61 2.00
CA GLU A 265 14.25 13.77 1.13
C GLU A 265 13.27 12.89 1.93
N LEU A 266 13.63 12.55 3.16
CA LEU A 266 12.83 11.73 4.08
C LEU A 266 11.98 12.56 5.04
N ASN A 267 12.20 13.88 5.10
CA ASN A 267 11.50 14.81 5.97
C ASN A 267 10.07 15.08 5.46
N LYS A 268 9.31 14.01 5.28
CA LYS A 268 7.92 14.04 4.82
C LYS A 268 7.00 13.70 5.98
N PRO A 269 5.93 14.48 6.20
CA PRO A 269 4.94 14.08 7.20
C PRO A 269 4.34 12.73 6.85
N TRP A 270 4.12 11.90 7.85
CA TRP A 270 3.44 10.63 7.68
C TRP A 270 1.93 10.82 7.71
N ARG A 271 1.25 10.09 6.85
CA ARG A 271 -0.20 9.93 6.89
C ARG A 271 -0.54 8.75 7.78
N SER A 272 -1.59 8.91 8.55
CA SER A 272 -2.07 7.90 9.48
C SER A 272 -3.47 7.41 9.10
N VAL A 273 -3.83 6.24 9.60
CA VAL A 273 -5.10 5.58 9.31
C VAL A 273 -5.53 4.69 10.46
N LEU A 274 -6.83 4.65 10.72
CA LEU A 274 -7.46 3.59 11.51
C LEU A 274 -8.16 2.62 10.56
N ASN A 275 -7.90 1.34 10.73
CA ASN A 275 -8.63 0.29 10.05
C ASN A 275 -9.40 -0.55 11.05
N PHE A 276 -10.70 -0.72 10.80
CA PHE A 276 -11.60 -1.51 11.64
C PHE A 276 -12.02 -2.78 10.92
N TYR A 277 -12.08 -3.87 11.66
CA TYR A 277 -12.59 -5.13 11.18
C TYR A 277 -13.84 -5.53 11.97
N PHE A 278 -14.89 -5.88 11.23
CA PHE A 278 -16.12 -6.40 11.78
C PHE A 278 -16.42 -7.76 11.16
N GLU A 279 -16.93 -8.67 11.98
CA GLU A 279 -17.69 -9.79 11.47
C GLU A 279 -19.11 -9.34 11.19
N ALA A 280 -19.64 -9.65 10.03
CA ALA A 280 -21.03 -9.39 9.70
C ALA A 280 -21.83 -10.71 9.68
N LYS A 281 -22.97 -10.73 10.37
CA LYS A 281 -23.91 -11.88 10.35
C LYS A 281 -24.47 -12.14 8.94
N THR A 282 -24.59 -11.07 8.14
CA THR A 282 -25.04 -11.14 6.75
C THR A 282 -24.23 -10.19 5.88
N ASN A 283 -24.04 -10.55 4.63
CA ASN A 283 -23.34 -9.72 3.66
C ASN A 283 -24.31 -9.23 2.57
N PRO A 284 -24.69 -7.93 2.55
CA PRO A 284 -25.61 -7.38 1.58
C PRO A 284 -24.96 -7.03 0.24
N ILE A 285 -23.62 -7.16 0.10
CA ILE A 285 -22.86 -6.82 -1.11
C ILE A 285 -22.64 -8.05 -1.99
N LYS A 286 -22.19 -9.17 -1.40
CA LYS A 286 -21.95 -10.47 -2.07
C LYS A 286 -21.13 -10.36 -3.37
N ARG A 287 -20.10 -9.52 -3.34
CA ARG A 287 -19.27 -9.22 -4.50
C ARG A 287 -17.87 -8.78 -4.07
N PRO A 288 -16.80 -9.22 -4.73
CA PRO A 288 -15.42 -8.83 -4.40
C PRO A 288 -15.12 -7.40 -4.88
N ILE A 289 -15.80 -6.40 -4.32
CA ILE A 289 -15.77 -5.01 -4.81
C ILE A 289 -15.39 -4.03 -3.70
N LEU A 290 -14.58 -3.03 -4.07
CA LEU A 290 -14.33 -1.88 -3.22
C LEU A 290 -15.60 -1.03 -3.11
N CYS A 291 -16.01 -0.71 -1.89
CA CYS A 291 -17.10 0.20 -1.60
C CYS A 291 -16.56 1.56 -1.16
N LEU A 292 -17.15 2.64 -1.69
CA LEU A 292 -16.77 4.01 -1.40
C LEU A 292 -17.96 4.72 -0.73
N ASN A 293 -17.70 5.43 0.35
CA ASN A 293 -18.69 6.27 1.01
C ASN A 293 -18.51 7.72 0.56
N ALA A 294 -19.36 8.19 -0.34
CA ALA A 294 -19.35 9.55 -0.86
C ALA A 294 -20.35 10.48 -0.14
N ASN A 295 -20.81 10.10 1.05
CA ASN A 295 -21.64 10.97 1.87
C ASN A 295 -20.79 12.08 2.51
N PRO A 296 -21.34 13.29 2.67
CA PRO A 296 -20.66 14.35 3.42
C PRO A 296 -20.33 13.91 4.86
N ASN A 297 -19.17 14.31 5.36
CA ASN A 297 -18.73 14.03 6.73
C ASN A 297 -18.65 12.54 7.10
N ALA A 298 -18.52 11.66 6.11
CA ALA A 298 -18.34 10.24 6.33
C ALA A 298 -17.08 9.96 7.18
N LEU A 299 -17.21 9.16 8.24
CA LEU A 299 -16.08 8.69 9.04
C LEU A 299 -15.29 7.63 8.26
N ILE A 300 -15.99 6.74 7.57
CA ILE A 300 -15.40 5.68 6.75
C ILE A 300 -15.45 6.11 5.28
N GLY A 301 -14.28 6.29 4.67
CA GLY A 301 -14.18 6.66 3.25
C GLY A 301 -14.32 5.47 2.30
N ASN A 302 -13.77 4.31 2.70
CA ASN A 302 -13.84 3.08 1.92
C ASN A 302 -13.96 1.85 2.83
N PHE A 303 -14.58 0.82 2.29
CA PHE A 303 -14.75 -0.47 2.96
C PHE A 303 -14.88 -1.60 1.95
N CYS A 304 -14.70 -2.83 2.41
CA CYS A 304 -14.86 -4.03 1.59
C CYS A 304 -15.19 -5.23 2.46
N PHE A 305 -16.08 -6.10 2.00
CA PHE A 305 -16.15 -7.47 2.50
C PHE A 305 -14.95 -8.24 1.94
N ILE A 306 -13.84 -8.20 2.69
CA ILE A 306 -12.57 -8.76 2.22
C ILE A 306 -12.66 -10.28 2.03
N SER A 307 -13.54 -10.95 2.77
CA SER A 307 -13.87 -12.36 2.58
C SER A 307 -14.57 -12.68 1.25
N ASP A 308 -15.18 -11.69 0.57
CA ASP A 308 -15.70 -11.87 -0.79
C ASP A 308 -14.58 -11.86 -1.83
N VAL A 309 -13.50 -11.13 -1.56
CA VAL A 309 -12.30 -11.11 -2.43
C VAL A 309 -11.51 -12.39 -2.26
N ALA A 310 -11.24 -12.78 -1.01
CA ALA A 310 -10.56 -14.02 -0.66
C ALA A 310 -11.29 -14.71 0.49
N SER A 311 -11.96 -15.82 0.21
CA SER A 311 -12.73 -16.58 1.20
C SER A 311 -11.89 -17.10 2.37
N THR A 312 -10.58 -17.18 2.19
CA THR A 312 -9.60 -17.57 3.21
C THR A 312 -9.41 -16.54 4.31
N TYR A 313 -9.91 -15.30 4.14
CA TYR A 313 -9.82 -14.25 5.17
C TYR A 313 -10.81 -14.43 6.33
N ALA A 314 -11.80 -15.29 6.18
CA ALA A 314 -12.74 -15.61 7.24
C ALA A 314 -13.01 -17.12 7.32
N PRO A 315 -13.41 -17.65 8.46
CA PRO A 315 -13.93 -19.01 8.56
C PRO A 315 -15.12 -19.24 7.62
N GLN A 316 -15.33 -20.47 7.20
CA GLN A 316 -16.41 -20.82 6.30
C GLN A 316 -17.78 -20.34 6.80
N GLY A 317 -18.52 -19.65 5.94
CA GLY A 317 -19.85 -19.11 6.26
C GLY A 317 -19.83 -17.82 7.08
N ARG A 318 -18.67 -17.28 7.42
CA ARG A 318 -18.53 -16.00 8.13
C ARG A 318 -18.08 -14.90 7.15
N HIS A 319 -18.43 -13.65 7.44
CA HIS A 319 -18.12 -12.50 6.57
C HIS A 319 -17.26 -11.50 7.31
N LEU A 320 -16.09 -11.19 6.73
CA LEU A 320 -15.17 -10.20 7.28
C LEU A 320 -15.31 -8.88 6.51
N LEU A 321 -15.69 -7.82 7.21
CA LEU A 321 -15.77 -6.45 6.71
C LEU A 321 -14.55 -5.67 7.18
N SER A 322 -13.81 -5.06 6.25
CA SER A 322 -12.71 -4.13 6.51
C SER A 322 -13.16 -2.71 6.20
N CYS A 323 -12.96 -1.77 7.13
CA CYS A 323 -13.39 -0.37 7.02
C CYS A 323 -12.22 0.57 7.32
N THR A 324 -12.03 1.59 6.49
CA THR A 324 -10.90 2.53 6.59
C THR A 324 -11.37 3.92 7.00
N HIS A 325 -10.85 4.40 8.12
CA HIS A 325 -10.97 5.78 8.57
C HIS A 325 -9.67 6.51 8.31
N VAL A 326 -9.68 7.48 7.40
CA VAL A 326 -8.50 8.29 7.03
C VAL A 326 -8.45 9.53 7.90
N GLY A 327 -7.36 9.70 8.63
CA GLY A 327 -7.15 10.82 9.55
C GLY A 327 -6.17 10.46 10.65
N GLU A 328 -6.32 11.06 11.82
CA GLU A 328 -5.51 10.73 12.98
C GLU A 328 -5.74 9.29 13.42
N ALA A 329 -4.66 8.57 13.68
CA ALA A 329 -4.72 7.19 14.15
C ALA A 329 -4.97 7.10 15.67
N SER A 330 -5.84 7.97 16.19
CA SER A 330 -6.23 8.03 17.61
C SER A 330 -7.52 7.25 17.81
N TRP A 331 -7.37 6.00 18.20
CA TRP A 331 -8.54 5.16 18.50
C TRP A 331 -9.19 5.59 19.83
N THR A 332 -10.51 5.67 19.82
CA THR A 332 -11.35 5.81 21.03
C THR A 332 -12.57 4.89 20.91
N GLU A 333 -13.11 4.46 22.05
CA GLU A 333 -14.33 3.67 22.08
C GLU A 333 -15.50 4.43 21.43
N THR A 334 -15.59 5.75 21.67
CA THR A 334 -16.60 6.61 21.04
C THR A 334 -16.50 6.57 19.51
N LEU A 335 -15.29 6.71 18.96
CA LEU A 335 -15.08 6.64 17.52
C LEU A 335 -15.45 5.26 16.96
N GLN A 336 -15.11 4.18 17.67
CA GLN A 336 -15.49 2.83 17.27
C GLN A 336 -17.02 2.66 17.22
N HIS A 337 -17.75 3.17 18.22
CA HIS A 337 -19.21 3.14 18.21
C HIS A 337 -19.80 3.98 17.06
N GLN A 338 -19.24 5.15 16.78
CA GLN A 338 -19.68 5.98 15.66
C GLN A 338 -19.44 5.29 14.31
N VAL A 339 -18.27 4.71 14.10
CA VAL A 339 -17.95 3.92 12.89
C VAL A 339 -18.87 2.73 12.75
N HIS A 340 -19.13 2.01 13.84
CA HIS A 340 -20.04 0.87 13.87
C HIS A 340 -21.47 1.30 13.46
N ALA A 341 -22.00 2.37 14.04
CA ALA A 341 -23.32 2.90 13.70
C ALA A 341 -23.40 3.37 12.24
N GLU A 342 -22.36 4.07 11.75
CA GLU A 342 -22.29 4.50 10.35
C GLU A 342 -22.30 3.29 9.41
N MET A 343 -21.51 2.27 9.68
CA MET A 343 -21.45 1.07 8.84
C MET A 343 -22.74 0.25 8.87
N ALA A 344 -23.37 0.09 10.02
CA ALA A 344 -24.67 -0.56 10.14
C ALA A 344 -25.74 0.18 9.31
N GLY A 345 -25.82 1.51 9.43
CA GLY A 345 -26.73 2.33 8.66
C GLY A 345 -26.46 2.29 7.15
N LEU A 346 -25.21 2.40 6.75
CA LEU A 346 -24.77 2.39 5.34
C LEU A 346 -25.09 1.06 4.65
N LEU A 347 -24.92 -0.05 5.38
CA LEU A 347 -25.22 -1.41 4.90
C LEU A 347 -26.68 -1.81 5.07
N SER A 348 -27.51 -0.98 5.75
CA SER A 348 -28.89 -1.28 6.13
C SER A 348 -28.98 -2.57 6.97
N LEU A 349 -28.08 -2.73 7.90
CA LEU A 349 -28.03 -3.85 8.85
C LEU A 349 -28.44 -3.38 10.25
N PRO A 350 -29.01 -4.27 11.08
CA PRO A 350 -29.12 -4.02 12.51
C PRO A 350 -27.74 -3.78 13.14
N TYR A 351 -27.68 -2.94 14.18
CA TYR A 351 -26.42 -2.63 14.85
C TYR A 351 -25.69 -3.91 15.35
N ASP A 352 -26.41 -4.82 15.96
CA ASP A 352 -25.90 -6.10 16.46
C ASP A 352 -25.57 -7.14 15.38
N ALA A 353 -25.82 -6.83 14.11
CA ALA A 353 -25.40 -7.66 12.99
C ALA A 353 -23.94 -7.47 12.59
N LEU A 354 -23.28 -6.42 13.07
CA LEU A 354 -21.85 -6.20 12.94
C LEU A 354 -21.19 -6.41 14.32
N ILE A 355 -20.21 -7.28 14.38
CA ILE A 355 -19.48 -7.61 15.62
C ILE A 355 -18.06 -7.07 15.45
N PRO A 356 -17.61 -6.09 16.26
CA PRO A 356 -16.23 -5.61 16.22
C PRO A 356 -15.27 -6.74 16.55
N LEU A 357 -14.26 -6.95 15.70
CA LEU A 357 -13.23 -7.98 15.90
C LEU A 357 -11.89 -7.36 16.26
N LYS A 358 -11.43 -6.40 15.46
CA LYS A 358 -10.09 -5.85 15.58
C LYS A 358 -10.02 -4.44 15.00
N HIS A 359 -9.05 -3.66 15.48
CA HIS A 359 -8.67 -2.41 14.85
C HIS A 359 -7.15 -2.26 14.81
N TYR A 360 -6.68 -1.45 13.87
CA TYR A 360 -5.27 -1.07 13.77
C TYR A 360 -5.16 0.44 13.68
N ALA A 361 -4.37 1.02 14.59
CA ALA A 361 -3.96 2.42 14.55
C ALA A 361 -2.56 2.49 13.91
N ILE A 362 -2.49 2.98 12.68
CA ILE A 362 -1.25 3.00 11.90
C ILE A 362 -0.82 4.45 11.73
N THR A 363 0.12 4.89 12.55
CA THR A 363 0.60 6.28 12.59
C THR A 363 1.54 6.60 11.43
N GLN A 364 2.23 5.62 10.89
CA GLN A 364 3.17 5.75 9.76
C GLN A 364 2.72 4.86 8.60
N ALA A 365 1.51 5.09 8.09
CA ALA A 365 0.95 4.29 7.02
C ALA A 365 1.60 4.60 5.67
N LEU A 366 1.63 5.88 5.29
CA LEU A 366 2.26 6.37 4.05
C LEU A 366 2.99 7.68 4.28
N PRO A 367 4.17 7.92 3.68
CA PRO A 367 4.75 9.25 3.60
C PRO A 367 3.91 10.15 2.70
N ALA A 368 3.89 11.45 2.99
CA ALA A 368 3.14 12.44 2.20
C ALA A 368 3.63 12.47 0.73
N GLN A 369 2.68 12.69 -0.20
CA GLN A 369 2.86 12.48 -1.64
C GLN A 369 2.77 13.79 -2.45
N GLN A 370 3.11 14.91 -1.83
CA GLN A 370 3.16 16.20 -2.50
C GLN A 370 4.33 16.28 -3.49
N ARG A 371 5.47 15.68 -3.12
CA ARG A 371 6.66 15.56 -3.97
C ARG A 371 7.01 14.08 -4.12
N VAL A 372 6.98 13.60 -5.34
CA VAL A 372 7.23 12.20 -5.69
C VAL A 372 8.18 12.11 -6.89
N SER A 373 8.85 10.98 -7.02
CA SER A 373 9.70 10.66 -8.16
C SER A 373 9.47 9.21 -8.60
N PRO A 374 9.77 8.85 -9.86
CA PRO A 374 9.69 7.46 -10.31
C PRO A 374 10.68 6.56 -9.57
N GLU A 375 11.87 7.09 -9.28
CA GLU A 375 12.97 6.40 -8.63
C GLU A 375 13.48 7.19 -7.43
N PRO A 376 14.17 6.55 -6.47
CA PRO A 376 14.82 7.23 -5.35
C PRO A 376 15.80 8.31 -5.82
N ARG A 377 15.74 9.48 -5.20
CA ARG A 377 16.67 10.59 -5.49
C ARG A 377 17.97 10.51 -4.69
N LEU A 378 17.98 9.75 -3.61
CA LEU A 378 19.11 9.54 -2.73
C LEU A 378 19.12 8.08 -2.29
N LEU A 379 20.25 7.40 -2.44
CA LEU A 379 20.45 6.01 -2.02
C LEU A 379 21.57 5.85 -0.99
N GLN A 380 22.34 6.91 -0.69
CA GLN A 380 23.41 6.87 0.28
C GLN A 380 23.51 8.19 1.03
N THR A 381 23.76 8.15 2.34
CA THR A 381 24.02 9.32 3.16
C THR A 381 25.47 9.80 2.97
N GLU A 382 25.76 11.04 3.42
CA GLU A 382 27.11 11.60 3.41
C GLU A 382 28.12 10.71 4.19
N ASN A 383 27.68 10.04 5.24
CA ASN A 383 28.51 9.13 6.04
C ASN A 383 28.64 7.73 5.42
N GLY A 384 28.10 7.50 4.22
CA GLY A 384 28.25 6.26 3.48
C GLY A 384 27.29 5.14 3.92
N ILE A 385 26.21 5.44 4.67
CA ILE A 385 25.13 4.50 4.98
C ILE A 385 24.15 4.46 3.81
N TRP A 386 23.84 3.28 3.31
CA TRP A 386 22.89 3.08 2.23
C TRP A 386 21.44 3.16 2.72
N LEU A 387 20.52 3.60 1.86
CA LEU A 387 19.12 3.83 2.16
C LEU A 387 18.23 3.09 1.16
N ALA A 388 17.13 2.54 1.64
CA ALA A 388 16.04 2.02 0.82
C ALA A 388 14.69 2.29 1.49
N GLY A 389 13.61 2.35 0.71
CA GLY A 389 12.25 2.58 1.19
C GLY A 389 11.44 3.45 0.23
N ASP A 390 10.13 3.32 0.29
CA ASP A 390 9.19 4.07 -0.54
C ASP A 390 9.22 5.60 -0.29
N ALA A 391 9.57 6.03 0.92
CA ALA A 391 9.69 7.45 1.26
C ALA A 391 10.73 8.19 0.40
N LEU A 392 11.73 7.49 -0.14
CA LEU A 392 12.77 8.06 -1.00
C LEU A 392 12.27 8.42 -2.41
N ALA A 393 11.13 7.86 -2.85
CA ALA A 393 10.58 8.08 -4.18
C ALA A 393 9.10 8.45 -4.14
N ASN A 394 8.23 7.45 -4.11
CA ASN A 394 6.78 7.57 -4.02
C ASN A 394 6.22 6.49 -3.09
N SER A 395 5.06 6.76 -2.49
CA SER A 395 4.50 5.93 -1.42
C SER A 395 3.80 4.68 -1.95
N ALA A 396 4.46 3.88 -2.76
CA ALA A 396 3.94 2.66 -3.34
C ALA A 396 4.84 1.46 -3.04
N LEU A 397 4.25 0.27 -2.98
CA LEU A 397 5.00 -0.98 -2.88
C LEU A 397 6.03 -1.11 -4.01
N ASN A 398 5.68 -0.69 -5.23
CA ASN A 398 6.61 -0.65 -6.36
C ASN A 398 7.88 0.17 -6.04
N ALA A 399 7.71 1.34 -5.43
CA ALA A 399 8.85 2.19 -5.07
C ALA A 399 9.69 1.58 -3.94
N ALA A 400 9.07 0.91 -2.97
CA ALA A 400 9.80 0.18 -1.94
C ALA A 400 10.68 -0.92 -2.54
N LEU A 401 10.14 -1.73 -3.44
CA LEU A 401 10.88 -2.78 -4.14
C LEU A 401 11.98 -2.19 -5.02
N ALA A 402 11.67 -1.17 -5.84
CA ALA A 402 12.63 -0.50 -6.70
C ALA A 402 13.80 0.09 -5.91
N SER A 403 13.52 0.77 -4.79
CA SER A 403 14.56 1.37 -3.96
C SER A 403 15.52 0.32 -3.38
N GLY A 404 15.00 -0.83 -2.95
CA GLY A 404 15.81 -1.94 -2.47
C GLY A 404 16.73 -2.50 -3.56
N ARG A 405 16.20 -2.72 -4.76
CA ARG A 405 16.99 -3.19 -5.91
C ARG A 405 18.07 -2.18 -6.32
N LEU A 406 17.68 -0.91 -6.52
CA LEU A 406 18.62 0.13 -6.95
C LEU A 406 19.74 0.35 -5.93
N ALA A 407 19.41 0.36 -4.63
CA ALA A 407 20.42 0.42 -3.58
C ALA A 407 21.38 -0.77 -3.67
N ALA A 408 20.87 -1.99 -3.85
CA ALA A 408 21.71 -3.18 -4.00
C ALA A 408 22.60 -3.11 -5.25
N GLU A 409 22.05 -2.68 -6.40
CA GLU A 409 22.80 -2.50 -7.65
C GLU A 409 23.95 -1.48 -7.50
N ASP A 410 23.69 -0.35 -6.82
CA ASP A 410 24.72 0.66 -6.60
C ASP A 410 25.77 0.19 -5.57
N MET A 411 25.37 -0.52 -4.51
CA MET A 411 26.29 -1.15 -3.55
C MET A 411 27.25 -2.14 -4.22
N LEU A 412 26.84 -2.78 -5.29
CA LEU A 412 27.67 -3.74 -6.04
C LEU A 412 28.70 -3.09 -6.96
N ARG A 413 28.54 -1.78 -7.27
CA ARG A 413 29.48 -1.02 -8.11
C ARG A 413 30.65 -0.44 -7.33
N VAL A 414 30.53 -0.38 -6.00
CA VAL A 414 31.53 0.15 -5.07
C VAL A 414 32.23 -1.01 -4.34
#